data_156c3cb032e3eea57b648cdc607076fe
#
_entry.id   156c3cb032e3eea57b648cdc607076fe
#
_cell.length_a   1.000
_cell.length_b   1.000
_cell.length_c   1.000
_cell.angle_alpha   90.00
_cell.angle_beta   90.00
_cell.angle_gamma   90.00
#
_symmetry.space_group_name_H-M   'P 1'
#
loop_
_entity.id
_entity.type
_entity.pdbx_description
1 polymer ?
#
loop_
_entity_poly.entity_id
_entity_poly.type
_entity_poly.pdbx_seq_one_letter_code
_entity_poly.pdbx_strand_id
1 'polypeptide(L)'
;MMTPNQYSFRKVTPDDLNMLTGWRSNAHVREWWDSDEPYDEADLADPRVTRWIVSNAGRPFAFMQDYAVHGWEEHHFAHLPKGSRGIDQFIGDPEMIGVGHGSAFITMRMQALFDRGTPVIATDPHPKNSRAIAVYKKLGFEPFGPPQKTQWGLILPMCAKK
;
A
#
# COMPACT_ATOMS: atom_id res chain seq x y z
N MET A 1 -18.35 -5.81 -14.09
CA MET A 1 -17.56 -6.77 -13.31
C MET A 1 -16.09 -6.56 -13.62
N MET A 2 -15.26 -6.48 -12.59
CA MET A 2 -13.82 -6.33 -12.73
C MET A 2 -13.18 -7.70 -12.88
N THR A 3 -12.21 -7.83 -13.79
CA THR A 3 -11.48 -9.08 -14.01
C THR A 3 -10.03 -8.94 -13.54
N PRO A 4 -9.36 -10.05 -13.12
CA PRO A 4 -7.97 -9.99 -12.69
C PRO A 4 -7.02 -9.43 -13.75
N ASN A 5 -7.30 -9.69 -15.05
CA ASN A 5 -6.44 -9.24 -16.14
C ASN A 5 -6.57 -7.75 -16.47
N GLN A 6 -7.49 -7.05 -15.82
CA GLN A 6 -7.73 -5.63 -16.01
C GLN A 6 -6.58 -4.79 -15.44
N TYR A 7 -5.96 -5.25 -14.37
CA TYR A 7 -4.92 -4.52 -13.65
C TYR A 7 -3.53 -5.02 -14.01
N SER A 8 -2.61 -4.08 -14.14
CA SER A 8 -1.20 -4.40 -14.29
C SER A 8 -0.35 -3.64 -13.29
N PHE A 9 0.76 -4.24 -12.88
CA PHE A 9 1.71 -3.69 -11.94
C PHE A 9 3.06 -3.57 -12.65
N ARG A 10 3.65 -2.38 -12.61
CA ARG A 10 5.03 -2.19 -13.06
C ARG A 10 5.80 -1.39 -12.02
N LYS A 11 7.09 -1.64 -11.93
CA LYS A 11 7.93 -0.91 -10.98
C LYS A 11 7.98 0.56 -11.33
N VAL A 12 7.95 1.42 -10.31
CA VAL A 12 8.11 2.86 -10.44
C VAL A 12 9.52 3.15 -10.96
N THR A 13 9.63 4.06 -11.91
CA THR A 13 10.90 4.57 -12.43
C THR A 13 10.98 6.09 -12.20
N PRO A 14 12.17 6.71 -12.39
CA PRO A 14 12.28 8.17 -12.28
C PRO A 14 11.33 8.94 -13.18
N ASP A 15 10.93 8.37 -14.31
CA ASP A 15 9.97 8.99 -15.23
C ASP A 15 8.57 9.13 -14.63
N ASP A 16 8.27 8.39 -13.59
CA ASP A 16 6.95 8.43 -12.90
C ASP A 16 6.88 9.49 -11.80
N LEU A 17 7.99 10.10 -11.41
CA LEU A 17 8.03 10.95 -10.22
C LEU A 17 7.10 12.16 -10.33
N ASN A 18 7.00 12.77 -11.51
CA ASN A 18 6.08 13.90 -11.72
C ASN A 18 4.61 13.49 -11.55
N MET A 19 4.25 12.31 -12.09
CA MET A 19 2.90 11.77 -11.95
C MET A 19 2.57 11.49 -10.47
N LEU A 20 3.50 10.88 -9.74
CA LEU A 20 3.32 10.59 -8.32
C LEU A 20 3.17 11.87 -7.49
N THR A 21 3.98 12.89 -7.77
CA THR A 21 3.86 14.19 -7.10
C THR A 21 2.50 14.81 -7.37
N GLY A 22 2.03 14.74 -8.61
CA GLY A 22 0.69 15.22 -8.99
C GLY A 22 -0.42 14.50 -8.24
N TRP A 23 -0.36 13.19 -8.17
CA TRP A 23 -1.36 12.39 -7.44
C TRP A 23 -1.34 12.73 -5.94
N ARG A 24 -0.16 12.87 -5.34
CA ARG A 24 -0.01 13.16 -3.91
C ARG A 24 -0.47 14.58 -3.56
N SER A 25 -0.57 15.47 -4.53
CA SER A 25 -1.12 16.82 -4.32
C SER A 25 -2.65 16.83 -4.24
N ASN A 26 -3.31 15.76 -4.68
CA ASN A 26 -4.76 15.65 -4.59
C ASN A 26 -5.22 15.54 -3.13
N ALA A 27 -6.27 16.26 -2.78
CA ALA A 27 -6.76 16.35 -1.39
C ALA A 27 -7.06 14.98 -0.78
N HIS A 28 -7.66 14.07 -1.55
CA HIS A 28 -8.01 12.74 -1.04
C HIS A 28 -6.79 11.86 -0.73
N VAL A 29 -5.64 12.12 -1.37
CA VAL A 29 -4.38 11.43 -1.05
C VAL A 29 -3.70 12.10 0.15
N ARG A 30 -3.61 13.43 0.14
CA ARG A 30 -2.96 14.21 1.21
C ARG A 30 -3.60 13.99 2.58
N GLU A 31 -4.88 13.72 2.60
CA GLU A 31 -5.62 13.51 3.86
C GLU A 31 -5.05 12.36 4.69
N TRP A 32 -4.57 11.29 4.02
CA TRP A 32 -4.16 10.07 4.71
C TRP A 32 -2.71 9.64 4.46
N TRP A 33 -2.05 10.18 3.44
CA TRP A 33 -0.66 9.83 3.16
C TRP A 33 0.28 10.54 4.12
N ASP A 34 1.26 9.82 4.65
CA ASP A 34 2.11 10.28 5.75
C ASP A 34 3.11 11.38 5.39
N SER A 35 3.40 11.59 4.11
CA SER A 35 4.38 12.57 3.66
C SER A 35 4.01 13.13 2.30
N ASP A 36 4.25 14.44 2.11
CA ASP A 36 4.13 15.09 0.80
C ASP A 36 5.50 15.33 0.14
N GLU A 37 6.59 14.85 0.77
CA GLU A 37 7.91 14.93 0.16
C GLU A 37 7.99 14.04 -1.09
N PRO A 38 8.50 14.57 -2.22
CA PRO A 38 8.67 13.76 -3.43
C PRO A 38 9.65 12.62 -3.20
N TYR A 39 9.43 11.49 -3.87
CA TYR A 39 10.42 10.44 -3.92
C TYR A 39 11.60 10.90 -4.79
N ASP A 40 12.79 10.38 -4.47
CA ASP A 40 13.99 10.59 -5.26
C ASP A 40 14.54 9.24 -5.77
N GLU A 41 15.65 9.28 -6.50
CA GLU A 41 16.25 8.06 -7.04
C GLU A 41 16.75 7.11 -5.94
N ALA A 42 17.20 7.65 -4.81
CA ALA A 42 17.63 6.82 -3.67
C ALA A 42 16.44 6.06 -3.07
N ASP A 43 15.27 6.72 -2.96
CA ASP A 43 14.05 6.05 -2.52
C ASP A 43 13.69 4.89 -3.44
N LEU A 44 13.78 5.10 -4.76
CA LEU A 44 13.45 4.07 -5.74
C LEU A 44 14.45 2.91 -5.75
N ALA A 45 15.68 3.16 -5.33
CA ALA A 45 16.73 2.15 -5.25
C ALA A 45 16.74 1.39 -3.92
N ASP A 46 15.92 1.77 -2.95
CA ASP A 46 15.87 1.15 -1.63
C ASP A 46 15.40 -0.31 -1.75
N PRO A 47 16.27 -1.30 -1.45
CA PRO A 47 15.91 -2.71 -1.63
C PRO A 47 14.86 -3.20 -0.63
N ARG A 48 14.58 -2.44 0.43
CA ARG A 48 13.58 -2.81 1.44
C ARG A 48 12.16 -2.62 0.94
N VAL A 49 11.96 -1.75 -0.05
CA VAL A 49 10.64 -1.34 -0.54
C VAL A 49 10.53 -1.58 -2.04
N THR A 50 9.47 -2.25 -2.46
CA THR A 50 9.13 -2.37 -3.89
C THR A 50 7.94 -1.47 -4.16
N ARG A 51 8.08 -0.55 -5.13
CA ARG A 51 7.06 0.44 -5.48
C ARG A 51 6.50 0.17 -6.87
N TRP A 52 5.20 0.27 -6.98
CA TRP A 52 4.45 -0.11 -8.18
C TRP A 52 3.55 1.01 -8.67
N ILE A 53 3.50 1.17 -9.99
CA ILE A 53 2.41 1.88 -10.65
C ILE A 53 1.36 0.84 -11.03
N VAL A 54 0.13 1.06 -10.62
CA VAL A 54 -0.99 0.19 -10.95
C VAL A 54 -1.80 0.85 -12.06
N SER A 55 -2.03 0.10 -13.13
CA SER A 55 -2.83 0.55 -14.26
C SER A 55 -4.10 -0.28 -14.40
N ASN A 56 -5.16 0.37 -14.88
CA ASN A 56 -6.41 -0.27 -15.24
C ASN A 56 -6.56 -0.16 -16.75
N ALA A 57 -6.60 -1.29 -17.44
CA ALA A 57 -6.67 -1.34 -18.90
C ALA A 57 -5.63 -0.42 -19.58
N GLY A 58 -4.40 -0.42 -19.07
CA GLY A 58 -3.30 0.38 -19.60
C GLY A 58 -3.23 1.82 -19.10
N ARG A 59 -4.20 2.29 -18.31
CA ARG A 59 -4.21 3.65 -17.76
C ARG A 59 -3.69 3.65 -16.32
N PRO A 60 -2.55 4.28 -16.01
CA PRO A 60 -2.07 4.42 -14.65
C PRO A 60 -3.08 5.18 -13.78
N PHE A 61 -3.37 4.65 -12.58
CA PHE A 61 -4.34 5.30 -11.72
C PHE A 61 -4.03 5.20 -10.23
N ALA A 62 -3.11 4.31 -9.83
CA ALA A 62 -2.83 4.08 -8.43
C ALA A 62 -1.35 3.77 -8.19
N PHE A 63 -0.95 3.98 -6.95
CA PHE A 63 0.37 3.64 -6.44
C PHE A 63 0.22 2.58 -5.37
N MET A 64 1.14 1.63 -5.34
CA MET A 64 1.23 0.63 -4.28
C MET A 64 2.68 0.35 -3.97
N GLN A 65 2.96 0.11 -2.69
CA GLN A 65 4.27 -0.38 -2.27
C GLN A 65 4.10 -1.56 -1.32
N ASP A 66 5.06 -2.46 -1.36
CA ASP A 66 5.21 -3.50 -0.34
C ASP A 66 6.65 -3.49 0.14
N TYR A 67 6.84 -3.77 1.42
CA TYR A 67 8.14 -3.65 2.06
C TYR A 67 8.39 -4.77 3.06
N ALA A 68 9.67 -5.09 3.26
CA ALA A 68 10.08 -6.06 4.26
C ALA A 68 9.92 -5.44 5.66
N VAL A 69 9.05 -5.99 6.50
CA VAL A 69 8.81 -5.42 7.84
C VAL A 69 10.07 -5.50 8.72
N HIS A 70 11.00 -6.40 8.42
CA HIS A 70 12.27 -6.54 9.12
C HIS A 70 13.42 -5.76 8.45
N GLY A 71 13.10 -4.89 7.47
CA GLY A 71 14.10 -4.05 6.80
C GLY A 71 14.62 -2.90 7.64
N TRP A 72 13.96 -2.59 8.74
CA TRP A 72 14.36 -1.54 9.68
C TRP A 72 14.68 -2.16 11.03
N GLU A 73 15.62 -1.58 11.74
CA GLU A 73 16.05 -2.07 13.06
C GLU A 73 14.91 -2.00 14.08
N GLU A 74 14.15 -0.89 14.04
CA GLU A 74 12.97 -0.73 14.88
C GLU A 74 11.75 -0.45 14.01
N HIS A 75 10.79 -1.37 14.00
CA HIS A 75 9.57 -1.22 13.24
C HIS A 75 8.40 -1.79 14.05
N HIS A 76 7.24 -1.14 13.94
CA HIS A 76 6.03 -1.57 14.66
C HIS A 76 5.53 -2.95 14.25
N PHE A 77 5.98 -3.50 13.13
CA PHE A 77 5.67 -4.87 12.69
C PHE A 77 6.82 -5.86 12.91
N ALA A 78 7.88 -5.48 13.62
CA ALA A 78 9.06 -6.32 13.79
C ALA A 78 8.78 -7.65 14.51
N HIS A 79 7.68 -7.74 15.26
CA HIS A 79 7.28 -8.97 15.97
C HIS A 79 6.60 -10.00 15.05
N LEU A 80 6.28 -9.64 13.81
CA LEU A 80 5.69 -10.58 12.85
C LEU A 80 6.72 -11.60 12.36
N PRO A 81 6.28 -12.75 11.83
CA PRO A 81 7.20 -13.78 11.34
C PRO A 81 8.17 -13.25 10.29
N LYS A 82 9.35 -13.86 10.23
CA LYS A 82 10.35 -13.53 9.21
C LYS A 82 9.76 -13.69 7.81
N GLY A 83 10.01 -12.72 6.96
CA GLY A 83 9.48 -12.70 5.59
C GLY A 83 8.14 -11.99 5.45
N SER A 84 7.55 -11.52 6.55
CA SER A 84 6.32 -10.74 6.49
C SER A 84 6.53 -9.43 5.74
N ARG A 85 5.48 -8.97 5.04
CA ARG A 85 5.52 -7.76 4.23
C ARG A 85 4.43 -6.79 4.67
N GLY A 86 4.77 -5.50 4.66
CA GLY A 86 3.79 -4.45 4.83
C GLY A 86 3.34 -3.93 3.48
N ILE A 87 2.13 -3.41 3.39
CA ILE A 87 1.60 -2.78 2.17
C ILE A 87 1.04 -1.39 2.47
N ASP A 88 1.24 -0.48 1.52
CA ASP A 88 0.63 0.84 1.50
C ASP A 88 0.20 1.13 0.06
N GLN A 89 -0.90 1.82 -0.12
CA GLN A 89 -1.36 2.20 -1.45
C GLN A 89 -2.28 3.41 -1.39
N PHE A 90 -2.41 4.08 -2.53
CA PHE A 90 -3.43 5.09 -2.75
C PHE A 90 -3.88 5.06 -4.21
N ILE A 91 -5.13 5.45 -4.44
CA ILE A 91 -5.64 5.71 -5.78
C ILE A 91 -5.37 7.18 -6.08
N GLY A 92 -4.55 7.45 -7.10
CA GLY A 92 -4.18 8.82 -7.47
C GLY A 92 -5.28 9.53 -8.25
N ASP A 93 -5.96 8.80 -9.14
CA ASP A 93 -7.01 9.35 -10.00
C ASP A 93 -8.34 9.43 -9.21
N PRO A 94 -8.85 10.65 -8.94
CA PRO A 94 -10.09 10.79 -8.16
C PRO A 94 -11.31 10.17 -8.82
N GLU A 95 -11.32 9.98 -10.13
CA GLU A 95 -12.42 9.34 -10.84
C GLU A 95 -12.52 7.84 -10.58
N MET A 96 -11.44 7.23 -10.07
CA MET A 96 -11.34 5.80 -9.83
C MET A 96 -11.65 5.39 -8.39
N ILE A 97 -12.01 6.35 -7.55
CA ILE A 97 -12.26 6.10 -6.12
C ILE A 97 -13.71 5.61 -5.92
N GLY A 98 -13.88 4.67 -4.98
CA GLY A 98 -15.20 4.27 -4.52
C GLY A 98 -15.96 3.33 -5.45
N VAL A 99 -15.31 2.76 -6.45
CA VAL A 99 -15.93 1.85 -7.43
C VAL A 99 -15.34 0.43 -7.40
N GLY A 100 -14.56 0.12 -6.35
CA GLY A 100 -14.06 -1.24 -6.13
C GLY A 100 -12.67 -1.55 -6.67
N HIS A 101 -12.01 -0.61 -7.33
CA HIS A 101 -10.66 -0.85 -7.88
C HIS A 101 -9.63 -1.16 -6.80
N GLY A 102 -9.68 -0.45 -5.68
CA GLY A 102 -8.74 -0.67 -4.58
C GLY A 102 -8.77 -2.08 -4.06
N SER A 103 -9.96 -2.59 -3.70
CA SER A 103 -10.13 -3.97 -3.25
C SER A 103 -9.58 -4.96 -4.26
N ALA A 104 -9.84 -4.71 -5.56
CA ALA A 104 -9.45 -5.64 -6.62
C ALA A 104 -7.92 -5.71 -6.80
N PHE A 105 -7.23 -4.57 -6.91
CA PHE A 105 -5.78 -4.63 -7.13
C PHE A 105 -5.01 -5.02 -5.87
N ILE A 106 -5.49 -4.65 -4.68
CA ILE A 106 -4.87 -5.09 -3.42
C ILE A 106 -4.97 -6.62 -3.32
N THR A 107 -6.12 -7.21 -3.64
CA THR A 107 -6.30 -8.66 -3.64
C THR A 107 -5.28 -9.33 -4.56
N MET A 108 -5.07 -8.81 -5.77
CA MET A 108 -4.09 -9.36 -6.70
C MET A 108 -2.69 -9.35 -6.10
N ARG A 109 -2.29 -8.24 -5.48
CA ARG A 109 -0.95 -8.13 -4.89
C ARG A 109 -0.79 -9.03 -3.68
N MET A 110 -1.82 -9.11 -2.82
CA MET A 110 -1.82 -10.03 -1.69
C MET A 110 -1.62 -11.48 -2.14
N GLN A 111 -2.35 -11.90 -3.16
CA GLN A 111 -2.24 -13.25 -3.71
C GLN A 111 -0.81 -13.52 -4.22
N ALA A 112 -0.23 -12.58 -4.94
CA ALA A 112 1.14 -12.70 -5.43
C ALA A 112 2.15 -12.84 -4.29
N LEU A 113 1.99 -12.07 -3.21
CA LEU A 113 2.85 -12.17 -2.03
C LEU A 113 2.69 -13.52 -1.32
N PHE A 114 1.47 -13.97 -1.11
CA PHE A 114 1.21 -15.27 -0.48
C PHE A 114 1.76 -16.43 -1.33
N ASP A 115 1.61 -16.34 -2.65
CA ASP A 115 2.13 -17.37 -3.57
C ASP A 115 3.66 -17.46 -3.52
N ARG A 116 4.34 -16.38 -3.16
CA ARG A 116 5.79 -16.34 -2.97
C ARG A 116 6.24 -16.82 -1.59
N GLY A 117 5.31 -17.19 -0.72
CA GLY A 117 5.60 -17.68 0.62
C GLY A 117 5.58 -16.63 1.73
N THR A 118 5.09 -15.42 1.46
CA THR A 118 4.92 -14.40 2.51
C THR A 118 3.98 -14.93 3.59
N PRO A 119 4.41 -15.02 4.86
CA PRO A 119 3.58 -15.62 5.91
C PRO A 119 2.46 -14.70 6.39
N VAL A 120 2.73 -13.41 6.52
CA VAL A 120 1.78 -12.41 7.01
C VAL A 120 1.95 -11.13 6.19
N ILE A 121 0.84 -10.53 5.82
CA ILE A 121 0.80 -9.20 5.21
C ILE A 121 0.20 -8.25 6.23
N ALA A 122 0.89 -7.12 6.47
CA ALA A 122 0.47 -6.11 7.42
C ALA A 122 0.13 -4.80 6.73
N THR A 123 -0.74 -4.02 7.36
CA THR A 123 -1.07 -2.67 6.91
C THR A 123 -1.37 -1.80 8.13
N ASP A 124 -1.29 -0.50 7.96
CA ASP A 124 -1.34 0.42 9.08
C ASP A 124 -2.11 1.72 8.76
N PRO A 125 -3.41 1.63 8.46
CA PRO A 125 -4.20 2.82 8.20
C PRO A 125 -4.27 3.73 9.44
N HIS A 126 -4.48 5.02 9.20
CA HIS A 126 -4.83 5.93 10.29
C HIS A 126 -6.14 5.43 10.92
N PRO A 127 -6.27 5.43 12.27
CA PRO A 127 -7.46 4.88 12.93
C PRO A 127 -8.76 5.61 12.58
N LYS A 128 -8.68 6.83 12.07
CA LYS A 128 -9.87 7.58 11.60
C LYS A 128 -10.21 7.34 10.13
N ASN A 129 -9.36 6.62 9.40
CA ASN A 129 -9.61 6.31 7.98
C ASN A 129 -10.57 5.11 7.87
N SER A 130 -11.84 5.36 8.14
CA SER A 130 -12.88 4.32 8.18
C SER A 130 -13.04 3.58 6.86
N ARG A 131 -12.87 4.29 5.74
CA ARG A 131 -12.98 3.68 4.41
C ARG A 131 -11.87 2.65 4.18
N ALA A 132 -10.62 3.01 4.48
CA ALA A 132 -9.50 2.10 4.31
C ALA A 132 -9.63 0.89 5.25
N ILE A 133 -9.98 1.13 6.51
CA ILE A 133 -10.17 0.06 7.50
C ILE A 133 -11.24 -0.92 7.04
N ALA A 134 -12.36 -0.43 6.51
CA ALA A 134 -13.43 -1.28 5.98
C ALA A 134 -12.97 -2.12 4.80
N VAL A 135 -12.20 -1.54 3.88
CA VAL A 135 -11.62 -2.28 2.75
C VAL A 135 -10.69 -3.37 3.25
N TYR A 136 -9.78 -3.05 4.17
CA TYR A 136 -8.85 -4.04 4.71
C TYR A 136 -9.57 -5.18 5.42
N LYS A 137 -10.58 -4.89 6.24
CA LYS A 137 -11.37 -5.94 6.90
C LYS A 137 -12.05 -6.85 5.88
N LYS A 138 -12.60 -6.28 4.82
CA LYS A 138 -13.21 -7.06 3.74
C LYS A 138 -12.20 -8.00 3.07
N LEU A 139 -10.92 -7.60 3.00
CA LEU A 139 -9.85 -8.40 2.39
C LEU A 139 -9.21 -9.41 3.35
N GLY A 140 -9.68 -9.50 4.58
CA GLY A 140 -9.19 -10.46 5.57
C GLY A 140 -8.18 -9.92 6.58
N PHE A 141 -7.93 -8.61 6.57
CA PHE A 141 -7.10 -7.99 7.61
C PHE A 141 -7.91 -7.79 8.88
N GLU A 142 -7.26 -8.01 10.01
CA GLU A 142 -7.83 -7.73 11.32
C GLU A 142 -6.85 -6.91 12.16
N PRO A 143 -7.35 -5.97 12.99
CA PRO A 143 -6.50 -5.29 13.96
C PRO A 143 -5.88 -6.30 14.92
N PHE A 144 -4.60 -6.15 15.25
CA PHE A 144 -3.93 -7.00 16.23
C PHE A 144 -3.34 -6.21 17.40
N GLY A 145 -3.74 -4.97 17.57
CA GLY A 145 -3.36 -4.11 18.68
C GLY A 145 -4.13 -2.80 18.62
N PRO A 146 -4.00 -1.96 19.68
CA PRO A 146 -4.62 -0.65 19.68
C PRO A 146 -3.88 0.31 18.75
N PRO A 147 -4.49 1.47 18.40
CA PRO A 147 -3.77 2.52 17.67
C PRO A 147 -2.49 2.91 18.41
N GLN A 148 -1.44 3.17 17.64
CA GLN A 148 -0.14 3.55 18.19
C GLN A 148 0.54 4.62 17.34
N LYS A 149 1.38 5.43 17.98
CA LYS A 149 2.20 6.42 17.28
C LYS A 149 3.47 5.75 16.76
N THR A 150 3.80 6.06 15.51
CA THR A 150 5.03 5.61 14.87
C THR A 150 5.77 6.80 14.28
N GLN A 151 6.98 6.60 13.78
CA GLN A 151 7.68 7.65 13.05
C GLN A 151 6.95 8.08 11.78
N TRP A 152 6.00 7.28 11.30
CA TRP A 152 5.19 7.60 10.13
C TRP A 152 3.78 8.08 10.48
N GLY A 153 3.50 8.33 11.77
CA GLY A 153 2.22 8.86 12.24
C GLY A 153 1.44 7.88 13.11
N LEU A 154 0.20 8.25 13.39
CA LEU A 154 -0.71 7.42 14.18
C LEU A 154 -1.32 6.34 13.28
N ILE A 155 -1.21 5.09 13.71
CA ILE A 155 -1.65 3.95 12.90
C ILE A 155 -2.48 2.96 13.72
N LEU A 156 -3.35 2.22 13.02
CA LEU A 156 -4.02 1.03 13.53
C LEU A 156 -3.33 -0.19 12.92
N PRO A 157 -2.62 -1.03 13.71
CA PRO A 157 -1.93 -2.18 13.14
C PRO A 157 -2.92 -3.28 12.76
N MET A 158 -2.87 -3.71 11.49
CA MET A 158 -3.74 -4.77 10.96
C MET A 158 -2.90 -5.79 10.20
N CYS A 159 -3.33 -7.05 10.19
CA CYS A 159 -2.65 -8.07 9.41
C CYS A 159 -3.63 -9.10 8.84
N ALA A 160 -3.16 -9.75 7.75
CA ALA A 160 -3.85 -10.86 7.10
C ALA A 160 -2.88 -12.02 6.97
N LYS A 161 -3.38 -13.23 7.16
CA LYS A 161 -2.63 -14.48 6.97
C LYS A 161 -3.22 -15.25 5.79
N LYS A 162 -2.38 -16.04 5.16
CA LYS A 162 -2.83 -16.90 4.05
C LYS A 162 -3.92 -17.87 4.50
#